data_6d73794da0e1625cc08d4f06ad0be065
#
_entry.id   6d73794da0e1625cc08d4f06ad0be065
#
_cell.length_a   1.000
_cell.length_b   1.000
_cell.length_c   1.000
_cell.angle_alpha   90.00
_cell.angle_beta   90.00
_cell.angle_gamma   90.00
#
_symmetry.space_group_name_H-M   'P 1'
#
loop_
_entity.id
_entity.type
_entity.pdbx_description
1 polymer ?
#
loop_
_entity_poly.entity_id
_entity_poly.type
_entity_poly.pdbx_seq_one_letter_code
_entity_poly.pdbx_strand_id
1 'polypeptide(L)'
;MDTANLIAIDTHTHLEVSCRNPFDNYGEEYDRAADKYFRSSRRPTMDETIAFYREKKIGFVNFTVDAESQMGRARITNEEIADAAAANSDIMIAFGSIDPHKGKMGGREARRLVKNHGVKGFKFHPTVQGFEPADKMAWPIYEVINEHKLPAIFHSGHSGIGSGMRCGGGLRLQNSNPMLLEDVAIAFPDMQIVIAHPSWPWQDEAISLAMHKPNIWIDLSGWSPKYFPPQLIQYANTLLKDRILFGSDYPLITPDRWLLLSLLHLW
;
A
#
# COMPACT_ATOMS: atom_id res chain seq x y z
N MET A 1 -15.62 11.90 -1.35
CA MET A 1 -15.03 12.14 -2.70
C MET A 1 -16.18 12.16 -3.71
N ASP A 2 -16.25 13.18 -4.52
CA ASP A 2 -17.17 13.21 -5.68
C ASP A 2 -16.42 12.70 -6.91
N THR A 3 -16.85 11.57 -7.44
CA THR A 3 -16.18 10.91 -8.56
C THR A 3 -16.60 11.42 -9.94
N ALA A 4 -17.61 12.30 -10.01
CA ALA A 4 -18.18 12.77 -11.30
C ALA A 4 -17.15 13.48 -12.22
N ASN A 5 -16.16 14.13 -11.61
CA ASN A 5 -15.12 14.89 -12.32
C ASN A 5 -13.74 14.21 -12.32
N LEU A 6 -13.64 12.98 -11.81
CA LEU A 6 -12.41 12.25 -11.77
C LEU A 6 -12.30 11.27 -12.94
N ILE A 7 -11.11 11.16 -13.52
CA ILE A 7 -10.85 10.22 -14.63
C ILE A 7 -10.43 8.85 -14.11
N ALA A 8 -9.89 8.77 -12.87
CA ALA A 8 -9.46 7.54 -12.20
C ALA A 8 -9.35 7.77 -10.70
N ILE A 9 -9.19 6.67 -9.95
CA ILE A 9 -8.76 6.68 -8.54
C ILE A 9 -7.50 5.82 -8.45
N ASP A 10 -6.39 6.43 -8.03
CA ASP A 10 -5.14 5.76 -7.73
C ASP A 10 -5.22 5.19 -6.32
N THR A 11 -5.27 3.86 -6.20
CA THR A 11 -5.46 3.21 -4.90
C THR A 11 -4.17 3.02 -4.11
N HIS A 12 -3.00 3.42 -4.65
CA HIS A 12 -1.71 3.15 -4.04
C HIS A 12 -0.73 4.31 -4.19
N THR A 13 -0.70 5.18 -3.19
CA THR A 13 0.26 6.28 -3.13
C THR A 13 0.85 6.45 -1.73
N HIS A 14 2.11 6.86 -1.67
CA HIS A 14 2.85 7.01 -0.43
C HIS A 14 3.16 8.47 -0.09
N LEU A 15 3.08 8.79 1.20
CA LEU A 15 3.75 9.95 1.77
C LEU A 15 5.09 9.47 2.36
N GLU A 16 6.19 10.04 1.84
CA GLU A 16 7.56 9.66 2.22
C GLU A 16 8.26 10.72 3.08
N VAL A 17 7.68 11.93 3.17
CA VAL A 17 8.23 13.06 3.93
C VAL A 17 7.14 13.68 4.80
N SER A 18 7.39 13.74 6.10
CA SER A 18 6.48 14.41 7.03
C SER A 18 6.60 15.93 6.90
N CYS A 19 5.46 16.62 6.79
CA CYS A 19 5.39 18.07 6.90
C CYS A 19 5.58 18.55 8.34
N ARG A 20 5.28 17.68 9.32
CA ARG A 20 5.36 17.97 10.76
C ARG A 20 6.74 17.68 11.34
N ASN A 21 7.47 16.74 10.72
CA ASN A 21 8.85 16.40 11.11
C ASN A 21 9.74 16.20 9.87
N PRO A 22 10.06 17.28 9.12
CA PRO A 22 10.79 17.17 7.85
C PRO A 22 12.29 16.82 8.03
N PHE A 23 12.80 16.82 9.25
CA PHE A 23 14.22 16.57 9.55
C PHE A 23 14.46 15.16 10.12
N ASP A 24 13.52 14.25 9.97
CA ASP A 24 13.69 12.86 10.36
C ASP A 24 14.65 12.16 9.40
N ASN A 25 15.88 11.94 9.85
CA ASN A 25 16.94 11.28 9.07
C ASN A 25 17.11 9.79 9.43
N TYR A 26 16.21 9.22 10.21
CA TYR A 26 16.26 7.79 10.52
C TYR A 26 16.05 6.98 9.25
N GLY A 27 16.96 6.03 9.02
CA GLY A 27 16.86 5.15 7.86
C GLY A 27 17.51 5.66 6.58
N GLU A 28 18.37 6.71 6.65
CA GLU A 28 19.10 7.23 5.48
C GLU A 28 19.80 6.14 4.64
N GLU A 29 20.28 5.07 5.26
CA GLU A 29 20.90 3.97 4.53
C GLU A 29 19.89 3.24 3.64
N TYR A 30 18.69 3.01 4.15
CA TYR A 30 17.58 2.44 3.37
C TYR A 30 17.12 3.39 2.28
N ASP A 31 17.02 4.69 2.58
CA ASP A 31 16.64 5.71 1.60
C ASP A 31 17.65 5.79 0.45
N ARG A 32 18.96 5.80 0.74
CA ARG A 32 20.01 5.77 -0.28
C ARG A 32 19.97 4.50 -1.13
N ALA A 33 19.70 3.34 -0.51
CA ALA A 33 19.57 2.08 -1.23
C ALA A 33 18.33 2.08 -2.13
N ALA A 34 17.21 2.58 -1.64
CA ALA A 34 15.96 2.73 -2.38
C ALA A 34 16.13 3.70 -3.56
N ASP A 35 16.75 4.88 -3.36
CA ASP A 35 17.03 5.84 -4.42
C ASP A 35 17.84 5.23 -5.55
N LYS A 36 18.85 4.44 -5.21
CA LYS A 36 19.67 3.74 -6.19
C LYS A 36 18.88 2.65 -6.93
N TYR A 37 18.06 1.88 -6.22
CA TYR A 37 17.26 0.81 -6.79
C TYR A 37 16.18 1.36 -7.74
N PHE A 38 15.41 2.33 -7.29
CA PHE A 38 14.32 2.93 -8.05
C PHE A 38 14.81 4.00 -9.05
N ARG A 39 16.08 4.39 -8.99
CA ARG A 39 16.68 5.49 -9.79
C ARG A 39 15.88 6.80 -9.63
N SER A 40 15.41 7.06 -8.44
CA SER A 40 14.60 8.22 -8.08
C SER A 40 14.84 8.58 -6.62
N SER A 41 15.04 9.87 -6.36
CA SER A 41 15.09 10.46 -5.01
C SER A 41 13.87 11.35 -4.76
N ARG A 42 12.82 11.21 -5.57
CA ARG A 42 11.64 12.05 -5.50
C ARG A 42 10.83 11.72 -4.24
N ARG A 43 10.71 12.71 -3.37
CA ARG A 43 9.89 12.65 -2.15
C ARG A 43 9.07 13.94 -2.04
N PRO A 44 7.93 14.03 -2.78
CA PRO A 44 7.06 15.20 -2.73
C PRO A 44 6.43 15.35 -1.35
N THR A 45 6.20 16.58 -0.97
CA THR A 45 5.39 16.93 0.19
C THR A 45 3.93 16.57 -0.03
N MET A 46 3.12 16.58 1.03
CA MET A 46 1.68 16.36 0.93
C MET A 46 1.00 17.37 0.00
N ASP A 47 1.34 18.66 0.13
CA ASP A 47 0.75 19.72 -0.68
C ASP A 47 1.11 19.59 -2.17
N GLU A 48 2.36 19.24 -2.47
CA GLU A 48 2.79 18.94 -3.84
C GLU A 48 2.05 17.73 -4.42
N THR A 49 1.85 16.69 -3.63
CA THR A 49 1.09 15.51 -4.02
C THR A 49 -0.36 15.86 -4.33
N ILE A 50 -1.04 16.58 -3.44
CA ILE A 50 -2.43 17.01 -3.63
C ILE A 50 -2.56 17.88 -4.88
N ALA A 51 -1.67 18.85 -5.07
CA ALA A 51 -1.68 19.73 -6.23
C ALA A 51 -1.52 18.93 -7.54
N PHE A 52 -0.57 17.97 -7.55
CA PHE A 52 -0.30 17.11 -8.70
C PHE A 52 -1.52 16.27 -9.08
N TYR A 53 -2.15 15.57 -8.11
CA TYR A 53 -3.32 14.74 -8.36
C TYR A 53 -4.55 15.55 -8.76
N ARG A 54 -4.72 16.74 -8.19
CA ARG A 54 -5.82 17.65 -8.54
C ARG A 54 -5.70 18.16 -9.99
N GLU A 55 -4.49 18.54 -10.43
CA GLU A 55 -4.22 18.90 -11.83
C GLU A 55 -4.60 17.77 -12.80
N LYS A 56 -4.32 16.52 -12.42
CA LYS A 56 -4.61 15.35 -13.24
C LYS A 56 -6.07 14.88 -13.18
N LYS A 57 -6.87 15.42 -12.27
CA LYS A 57 -8.24 14.95 -11.99
C LYS A 57 -8.29 13.47 -11.62
N ILE A 58 -7.29 13.00 -10.88
CA ILE A 58 -7.21 11.64 -10.36
C ILE A 58 -7.41 11.69 -8.85
N GLY A 59 -8.42 10.98 -8.34
CA GLY A 59 -8.55 10.75 -6.90
C GLY A 59 -7.44 9.82 -6.42
N PHE A 60 -7.04 9.91 -5.15
CA PHE A 60 -5.99 9.04 -4.66
C PHE A 60 -6.18 8.60 -3.21
N VAL A 61 -5.71 7.38 -2.93
CA VAL A 61 -5.56 6.83 -1.58
C VAL A 61 -4.13 7.07 -1.15
N ASN A 62 -3.93 7.74 -0.01
CA ASN A 62 -2.60 8.04 0.49
C ASN A 62 -2.36 7.44 1.87
N PHE A 63 -1.15 6.95 2.08
CA PHE A 63 -0.68 6.32 3.31
C PHE A 63 0.84 6.42 3.45
N THR A 64 1.31 6.06 4.63
CA THR A 64 2.72 5.77 4.93
C THR A 64 2.87 4.32 5.36
N VAL A 65 4.07 3.92 5.79
CA VAL A 65 4.34 2.62 6.42
C VAL A 65 4.96 2.84 7.78
N ASP A 66 4.22 2.49 8.84
CA ASP A 66 4.71 2.47 10.21
C ASP A 66 5.52 1.19 10.45
N ALA A 67 6.84 1.29 10.40
CA ALA A 67 7.78 0.18 10.60
C ALA A 67 8.80 0.49 11.71
N GLU A 68 8.38 1.22 12.75
CA GLU A 68 9.27 1.69 13.82
C GLU A 68 10.03 0.54 14.49
N SER A 69 9.37 -0.60 14.74
CA SER A 69 9.99 -1.73 15.45
C SER A 69 11.08 -2.41 14.62
N GLN A 70 10.87 -2.61 13.32
CA GLN A 70 11.82 -3.33 12.47
C GLN A 70 12.93 -2.44 11.93
N MET A 71 12.59 -1.22 11.53
CA MET A 71 13.54 -0.33 10.84
C MET A 71 14.15 0.73 11.76
N GLY A 72 13.63 0.91 12.98
CA GLY A 72 14.08 1.95 13.90
C GLY A 72 13.81 3.37 13.41
N ARG A 73 12.94 3.55 12.40
CA ARG A 73 12.60 4.84 11.83
C ARG A 73 11.33 5.38 12.45
N ALA A 74 11.36 6.64 12.88
CA ALA A 74 10.16 7.33 13.34
C ALA A 74 9.12 7.37 12.22
N ARG A 75 7.87 7.06 12.56
CA ARG A 75 6.77 7.05 11.59
C ARG A 75 6.31 8.46 11.23
N ILE A 76 5.80 8.62 10.02
CA ILE A 76 4.91 9.73 9.70
C ILE A 76 3.57 9.45 10.40
N THR A 77 3.01 10.43 11.08
CA THR A 77 1.79 10.20 11.86
C THR A 77 0.58 9.98 10.95
N ASN A 78 -0.28 9.03 11.33
CA ASN A 78 -1.53 8.77 10.60
C ASN A 78 -2.45 10.00 10.60
N GLU A 79 -2.38 10.81 11.66
CA GLU A 79 -3.15 12.05 11.80
C GLU A 79 -2.75 13.09 10.76
N GLU A 80 -1.48 13.15 10.37
CA GLU A 80 -1.02 14.07 9.32
C GLU A 80 -1.72 13.78 7.98
N ILE A 81 -1.82 12.49 7.63
CA ILE A 81 -2.48 12.04 6.40
C ILE A 81 -4.00 12.23 6.52
N ALA A 82 -4.57 11.91 7.68
CA ALA A 82 -6.00 12.03 7.91
C ALA A 82 -6.48 13.50 7.88
N ASP A 83 -5.72 14.41 8.48
CA ASP A 83 -6.03 15.84 8.48
C ASP A 83 -5.94 16.43 7.05
N ALA A 84 -4.92 16.02 6.28
CA ALA A 84 -4.81 16.41 4.88
C ALA A 84 -5.99 15.89 4.04
N ALA A 85 -6.40 14.64 4.24
CA ALA A 85 -7.56 14.06 3.54
C ALA A 85 -8.88 14.73 3.97
N ALA A 86 -9.05 15.10 5.23
CA ALA A 86 -10.23 15.84 5.69
C ALA A 86 -10.34 17.21 5.01
N ALA A 87 -9.21 17.91 4.85
CA ALA A 87 -9.15 19.20 4.17
C ALA A 87 -9.30 19.09 2.62
N ASN A 88 -9.07 17.91 2.04
CA ASN A 88 -9.08 17.65 0.60
C ASN A 88 -9.95 16.42 0.26
N SER A 89 -11.10 16.28 0.91
CA SER A 89 -11.99 15.13 0.80
C SER A 89 -12.64 14.96 -0.58
N ASP A 90 -12.53 15.95 -1.44
CA ASP A 90 -12.92 15.91 -2.84
C ASP A 90 -12.02 14.98 -3.67
N ILE A 91 -10.73 14.85 -3.32
CA ILE A 91 -9.74 14.15 -4.14
C ILE A 91 -8.93 13.10 -3.38
N MET A 92 -8.82 13.19 -2.06
CA MET A 92 -7.93 12.36 -1.24
C MET A 92 -8.70 11.47 -0.26
N ILE A 93 -8.24 10.24 -0.09
CA ILE A 93 -8.69 9.28 0.92
C ILE A 93 -7.49 8.90 1.78
N ALA A 94 -7.63 9.01 3.11
CA ALA A 94 -6.59 8.59 4.06
C ALA A 94 -6.72 7.11 4.39
N PHE A 95 -5.61 6.37 4.24
CA PHE A 95 -5.40 5.09 4.90
C PHE A 95 -4.38 5.25 6.02
N GLY A 96 -4.56 4.47 7.09
CA GLY A 96 -3.60 4.41 8.19
C GLY A 96 -2.56 3.32 7.98
N SER A 97 -1.45 3.42 8.69
CA SER A 97 -0.51 2.32 8.87
C SER A 97 -0.13 2.21 10.33
N ILE A 98 -0.13 1.02 10.86
CA ILE A 98 0.18 0.74 12.26
C ILE A 98 1.16 -0.42 12.30
N ASP A 99 2.25 -0.27 13.03
CA ASP A 99 3.20 -1.34 13.26
C ASP A 99 2.52 -2.51 14.01
N PRO A 100 2.49 -3.73 13.43
CA PRO A 100 1.83 -4.88 14.05
C PRO A 100 2.41 -5.27 15.41
N HIS A 101 3.67 -4.95 15.68
CA HIS A 101 4.31 -5.22 16.97
C HIS A 101 3.67 -4.45 18.14
N LYS A 102 2.85 -3.43 17.87
CA LYS A 102 2.05 -2.73 18.88
C LYS A 102 0.90 -3.58 19.44
N GLY A 103 0.54 -4.69 18.78
CA GLY A 103 -0.46 -5.64 19.25
C GLY A 103 -1.78 -4.97 19.66
N LYS A 104 -2.22 -5.19 20.90
CA LYS A 104 -3.47 -4.60 21.44
C LYS A 104 -3.48 -3.07 21.44
N MET A 105 -2.32 -2.43 21.58
CA MET A 105 -2.22 -0.96 21.47
C MET A 105 -2.47 -0.51 20.05
N GLY A 106 -1.96 -1.26 19.05
CA GLY A 106 -2.26 -1.03 17.64
C GLY A 106 -3.74 -1.14 17.31
N GLY A 107 -4.45 -2.12 17.90
CA GLY A 107 -5.91 -2.24 17.76
C GLY A 107 -6.67 -1.03 18.36
N ARG A 108 -6.22 -0.48 19.48
CA ARG A 108 -6.81 0.75 20.05
C ARG A 108 -6.57 1.96 19.16
N GLU A 109 -5.35 2.08 18.62
CA GLU A 109 -4.98 3.13 17.67
C GLU A 109 -5.82 3.03 16.39
N ALA A 110 -5.96 1.85 15.80
CA ALA A 110 -6.80 1.61 14.63
C ALA A 110 -8.24 2.11 14.85
N ARG A 111 -8.84 1.74 16.00
CA ARG A 111 -10.19 2.15 16.36
C ARG A 111 -10.33 3.67 16.50
N ARG A 112 -9.32 4.32 17.09
CA ARG A 112 -9.28 5.78 17.22
C ARG A 112 -9.18 6.46 15.86
N LEU A 113 -8.30 5.96 14.97
CA LEU A 113 -8.12 6.51 13.63
C LEU A 113 -9.41 6.41 12.80
N VAL A 114 -10.08 5.27 12.85
CA VAL A 114 -11.35 5.08 12.14
C VAL A 114 -12.45 6.01 12.69
N LYS A 115 -12.63 6.03 14.02
CA LYS A 115 -13.75 6.74 14.65
C LYS A 115 -13.56 8.25 14.69
N ASN A 116 -12.35 8.73 14.94
CA ASN A 116 -12.08 10.13 15.25
C ASN A 116 -11.39 10.88 14.10
N HIS A 117 -10.68 10.17 13.20
CA HIS A 117 -9.90 10.79 12.15
C HIS A 117 -10.37 10.43 10.72
N GLY A 118 -11.43 9.62 10.60
CA GLY A 118 -12.04 9.32 9.32
C GLY A 118 -11.18 8.48 8.37
N VAL A 119 -10.20 7.73 8.90
CA VAL A 119 -9.39 6.78 8.13
C VAL A 119 -10.28 5.71 7.51
N LYS A 120 -10.08 5.40 6.21
CA LYS A 120 -10.95 4.55 5.40
C LYS A 120 -10.35 3.20 5.03
N GLY A 121 -9.16 2.88 5.51
CA GLY A 121 -8.47 1.62 5.28
C GLY A 121 -7.09 1.63 5.91
N PHE A 122 -6.33 0.55 5.71
CA PHE A 122 -5.00 0.42 6.31
C PHE A 122 -3.99 -0.15 5.31
N LYS A 123 -2.73 0.28 5.45
CA LYS A 123 -1.57 -0.25 4.71
C LYS A 123 -0.68 -1.06 5.63
N PHE A 124 -0.27 -2.22 5.15
CA PHE A 124 0.76 -3.07 5.74
C PHE A 124 1.88 -3.35 4.73
N HIS A 125 3.09 -3.51 5.24
CA HIS A 125 4.24 -3.93 4.45
C HIS A 125 5.02 -5.01 5.21
N PRO A 126 4.62 -6.29 5.09
CA PRO A 126 5.14 -7.36 5.92
C PRO A 126 6.67 -7.48 5.93
N THR A 127 7.33 -7.24 4.78
CA THR A 127 8.80 -7.24 4.68
C THR A 127 9.43 -6.16 5.56
N VAL A 128 9.00 -4.88 5.44
CA VAL A 128 9.64 -3.78 6.19
C VAL A 128 9.13 -3.64 7.61
N GLN A 129 7.93 -4.14 7.90
CA GLN A 129 7.38 -4.21 9.27
C GLN A 129 7.84 -5.45 10.03
N GLY A 130 8.49 -6.42 9.36
CA GLY A 130 9.11 -7.57 10.00
C GLY A 130 8.13 -8.56 10.63
N PHE A 131 7.00 -8.83 9.99
CA PHE A 131 5.98 -9.77 10.49
C PHE A 131 5.40 -10.63 9.36
N GLU A 132 4.87 -11.79 9.69
CA GLU A 132 4.04 -12.57 8.78
C GLU A 132 2.58 -12.12 8.90
N PRO A 133 1.84 -11.95 7.78
CA PRO A 133 0.45 -11.50 7.81
C PRO A 133 -0.47 -12.27 8.77
N ALA A 134 -0.24 -13.58 8.94
CA ALA A 134 -1.02 -14.43 9.84
C ALA A 134 -0.63 -14.32 11.33
N ASP A 135 0.41 -13.56 11.68
CA ASP A 135 0.85 -13.39 13.05
C ASP A 135 -0.25 -12.82 13.96
N LYS A 136 -0.49 -13.49 15.08
CA LYS A 136 -1.55 -13.11 16.04
C LYS A 136 -1.37 -11.72 16.65
N MET A 137 -0.15 -11.18 16.65
CA MET A 137 0.08 -9.82 17.13
C MET A 137 -0.60 -8.75 16.26
N ALA A 138 -0.79 -8.99 14.97
CA ALA A 138 -1.51 -8.09 14.06
C ALA A 138 -3.03 -8.17 14.21
N TRP A 139 -3.57 -9.26 14.73
CA TRP A 139 -5.00 -9.55 14.78
C TRP A 139 -5.83 -8.46 15.48
N PRO A 140 -5.40 -7.84 16.59
CA PRO A 140 -6.18 -6.75 17.19
C PRO A 140 -6.42 -5.56 16.26
N ILE A 141 -5.54 -5.34 15.27
CA ILE A 141 -5.74 -4.33 14.23
C ILE A 141 -6.74 -4.84 13.19
N TYR A 142 -6.59 -6.09 12.74
CA TYR A 142 -7.49 -6.71 11.75
C TYR A 142 -8.92 -6.85 12.26
N GLU A 143 -9.12 -7.12 13.56
CA GLU A 143 -10.44 -7.13 14.18
C GLU A 143 -11.17 -5.80 13.98
N VAL A 144 -10.48 -4.67 14.14
CA VAL A 144 -11.06 -3.34 13.90
C VAL A 144 -11.38 -3.11 12.44
N ILE A 145 -10.47 -3.51 11.54
CA ILE A 145 -10.65 -3.37 10.09
C ILE A 145 -11.87 -4.19 9.64
N ASN A 146 -11.97 -5.43 10.10
CA ASN A 146 -13.09 -6.33 9.81
C ASN A 146 -14.42 -5.82 10.38
N GLU A 147 -14.44 -5.37 11.67
CA GLU A 147 -15.62 -4.79 12.34
C GLU A 147 -16.20 -3.62 11.53
N HIS A 148 -15.32 -2.79 10.96
CA HIS A 148 -15.72 -1.63 10.17
C HIS A 148 -15.81 -1.90 8.66
N LYS A 149 -15.60 -3.15 8.21
CA LYS A 149 -15.64 -3.58 6.80
C LYS A 149 -14.73 -2.74 5.90
N LEU A 150 -13.55 -2.40 6.41
CA LEU A 150 -12.60 -1.56 5.70
C LEU A 150 -11.62 -2.41 4.85
N PRO A 151 -11.00 -1.81 3.82
CA PRO A 151 -9.92 -2.43 3.09
C PRO A 151 -8.59 -2.38 3.85
N ALA A 152 -7.77 -3.41 3.62
CA ALA A 152 -6.38 -3.46 4.05
C ALA A 152 -5.49 -3.81 2.85
N ILE A 153 -4.52 -2.94 2.53
CA ILE A 153 -3.54 -3.14 1.47
C ILE A 153 -2.31 -3.78 2.07
N PHE A 154 -1.89 -4.92 1.54
CA PHE A 154 -0.66 -5.60 1.93
C PHE A 154 0.35 -5.56 0.78
N HIS A 155 1.54 -5.01 1.04
CA HIS A 155 2.65 -5.20 0.12
C HIS A 155 2.89 -6.68 -0.11
N SER A 156 3.09 -7.07 -1.35
CA SER A 156 3.30 -8.45 -1.76
C SER A 156 4.40 -8.57 -2.80
N GLY A 157 5.11 -9.69 -2.75
CA GLY A 157 6.21 -9.97 -3.66
C GLY A 157 7.53 -9.31 -3.27
N HIS A 158 8.35 -9.08 -4.27
CA HIS A 158 9.66 -8.47 -4.12
C HIS A 158 9.56 -7.03 -3.62
N SER A 159 10.41 -6.66 -2.66
CA SER A 159 10.56 -5.28 -2.18
C SER A 159 11.87 -4.67 -2.68
N GLY A 160 11.80 -3.45 -3.21
CA GLY A 160 12.99 -2.65 -3.52
C GLY A 160 13.71 -2.14 -2.26
N ILE A 161 12.99 -2.04 -1.13
CA ILE A 161 13.57 -1.60 0.14
C ILE A 161 14.55 -2.67 0.64
N GLY A 162 15.76 -2.23 1.01
CA GLY A 162 16.86 -3.12 1.40
C GLY A 162 17.64 -3.74 0.23
N SER A 163 17.18 -3.59 -1.01
CA SER A 163 17.89 -4.11 -2.19
C SER A 163 19.27 -3.49 -2.33
N GLY A 164 20.29 -4.34 -2.52
CA GLY A 164 21.68 -3.92 -2.64
C GLY A 164 22.39 -3.62 -1.31
N MET A 165 21.69 -3.63 -0.19
CA MET A 165 22.29 -3.55 1.13
C MET A 165 22.88 -4.91 1.56
N ARG A 166 23.84 -4.88 2.52
CA ARG A 166 24.36 -6.12 3.11
C ARG A 166 23.22 -6.93 3.71
N CYS A 167 23.13 -8.20 3.34
CA CYS A 167 22.04 -9.10 3.75
C CYS A 167 20.62 -8.56 3.52
N GLY A 168 20.45 -7.71 2.49
CA GLY A 168 19.14 -7.10 2.20
C GLY A 168 18.62 -6.16 3.31
N GLY A 169 19.56 -5.56 4.10
CA GLY A 169 19.18 -4.77 5.27
C GLY A 169 18.54 -5.59 6.41
N GLY A 170 18.66 -6.93 6.39
CA GLY A 170 18.04 -7.84 7.36
C GLY A 170 16.54 -8.08 7.12
N LEU A 171 15.99 -7.58 6.01
CA LEU A 171 14.57 -7.72 5.66
C LEU A 171 14.28 -9.09 5.02
N ARG A 172 13.11 -9.66 5.31
CA ARG A 172 12.68 -10.98 4.81
C ARG A 172 11.61 -10.84 3.76
N LEU A 173 11.94 -11.11 2.49
CA LEU A 173 10.97 -11.08 1.39
C LEU A 173 9.84 -12.10 1.55
N GLN A 174 10.13 -13.25 2.17
CA GLN A 174 9.15 -14.31 2.41
C GLN A 174 7.91 -13.81 3.16
N ASN A 175 8.04 -12.82 4.04
CA ASN A 175 6.92 -12.23 4.76
C ASN A 175 5.87 -11.60 3.82
N SER A 176 6.26 -11.27 2.60
CA SER A 176 5.38 -10.71 1.56
C SER A 176 4.91 -11.75 0.53
N ASN A 177 5.01 -13.06 0.84
CA ASN A 177 4.34 -14.08 0.02
C ASN A 177 2.82 -13.95 0.18
N PRO A 178 2.05 -13.77 -0.92
CA PRO A 178 0.60 -13.56 -0.85
C PRO A 178 -0.16 -14.71 -0.22
N MET A 179 0.34 -15.95 -0.28
CA MET A 179 -0.32 -17.10 0.36
C MET A 179 -0.41 -16.97 1.89
N LEU A 180 0.46 -16.17 2.53
CA LEU A 180 0.36 -15.88 3.96
C LEU A 180 -0.89 -15.05 4.33
N LEU A 181 -1.59 -14.51 3.35
CA LEU A 181 -2.86 -13.81 3.54
C LEU A 181 -4.08 -14.75 3.58
N GLU A 182 -3.92 -16.03 3.25
CA GLU A 182 -5.06 -16.97 3.20
C GLU A 182 -5.73 -17.12 4.56
N ASP A 183 -4.96 -17.33 5.63
CA ASP A 183 -5.49 -17.45 7.00
C ASP A 183 -6.15 -16.16 7.47
N VAL A 184 -5.61 -15.00 7.06
CA VAL A 184 -6.19 -13.68 7.36
C VAL A 184 -7.54 -13.54 6.65
N ALA A 185 -7.62 -13.90 5.37
CA ALA A 185 -8.84 -13.82 4.58
C ALA A 185 -9.97 -14.73 5.13
N ILE A 186 -9.60 -15.89 5.69
CA ILE A 186 -10.54 -16.82 6.34
C ILE A 186 -11.01 -16.28 7.67
N ALA A 187 -10.09 -15.74 8.48
CA ALA A 187 -10.42 -15.28 9.84
C ALA A 187 -11.19 -13.95 9.85
N PHE A 188 -11.03 -13.13 8.83
CA PHE A 188 -11.60 -11.77 8.72
C PHE A 188 -12.38 -11.59 7.40
N PRO A 189 -13.53 -12.27 7.25
CA PRO A 189 -14.24 -12.34 5.97
C PRO A 189 -14.89 -11.01 5.51
N ASP A 190 -15.13 -10.08 6.43
CA ASP A 190 -15.67 -8.75 6.11
C ASP A 190 -14.58 -7.72 5.75
N MET A 191 -13.32 -8.03 6.03
CA MET A 191 -12.17 -7.21 5.63
C MET A 191 -11.87 -7.44 4.15
N GLN A 192 -11.82 -6.37 3.35
CA GLN A 192 -11.36 -6.44 1.98
C GLN A 192 -9.83 -6.39 1.95
N ILE A 193 -9.18 -7.43 1.46
CA ILE A 193 -7.72 -7.53 1.40
C ILE A 193 -7.26 -7.22 -0.01
N VAL A 194 -6.39 -6.23 -0.14
CA VAL A 194 -5.78 -5.86 -1.41
C VAL A 194 -4.32 -6.34 -1.40
N ILE A 195 -4.00 -7.28 -2.27
CA ILE A 195 -2.64 -7.72 -2.56
C ILE A 195 -2.02 -6.65 -3.45
N ALA A 196 -1.05 -5.91 -2.91
CA ALA A 196 -0.37 -4.85 -3.65
C ALA A 196 0.70 -5.43 -4.58
N HIS A 197 0.78 -4.85 -5.76
CA HIS A 197 1.70 -5.18 -6.83
C HIS A 197 1.39 -6.51 -7.55
N PRO A 198 2.05 -6.81 -8.67
CA PRO A 198 1.96 -8.11 -9.36
C PRO A 198 2.48 -9.31 -8.56
N SER A 199 3.02 -9.09 -7.36
CA SER A 199 3.52 -10.13 -6.43
C SER A 199 4.71 -10.95 -6.93
N TRP A 200 5.49 -10.43 -7.90
CA TRP A 200 6.66 -11.18 -8.38
C TRP A 200 7.57 -11.59 -7.20
N PRO A 201 8.05 -12.86 -7.10
CA PRO A 201 7.88 -13.97 -8.05
C PRO A 201 6.64 -14.85 -7.81
N TRP A 202 5.73 -14.48 -6.91
CA TRP A 202 4.56 -15.25 -6.49
C TRP A 202 3.23 -14.77 -7.13
N GLN A 203 3.29 -14.31 -8.38
CA GLN A 203 2.10 -13.79 -9.07
C GLN A 203 1.00 -14.82 -9.27
N ASP A 204 1.37 -16.09 -9.49
CA ASP A 204 0.41 -17.17 -9.71
C ASP A 204 -0.34 -17.53 -8.42
N GLU A 205 0.35 -17.45 -7.28
CA GLU A 205 -0.24 -17.59 -5.95
C GLU A 205 -1.22 -16.46 -5.67
N ALA A 206 -0.86 -15.21 -5.98
CA ALA A 206 -1.75 -14.06 -5.82
C ALA A 206 -3.02 -14.20 -6.68
N ILE A 207 -2.87 -14.60 -7.95
CA ILE A 207 -3.99 -14.89 -8.85
C ILE A 207 -4.87 -15.99 -8.27
N SER A 208 -4.27 -17.12 -7.86
CA SER A 208 -4.99 -18.27 -7.30
C SER A 208 -5.78 -17.88 -6.06
N LEU A 209 -5.16 -17.12 -5.15
CA LEU A 209 -5.80 -16.66 -3.93
C LEU A 209 -6.98 -15.72 -4.22
N ALA A 210 -6.80 -14.76 -5.14
CA ALA A 210 -7.86 -13.86 -5.56
C ALA A 210 -9.01 -14.60 -6.27
N MET A 211 -8.72 -15.63 -7.03
CA MET A 211 -9.74 -16.49 -7.65
C MET A 211 -10.56 -17.26 -6.62
N HIS A 212 -9.92 -17.70 -5.54
CA HIS A 212 -10.54 -18.56 -4.53
C HIS A 212 -11.29 -17.79 -3.43
N LYS A 213 -10.78 -16.61 -3.00
CA LYS A 213 -11.33 -15.84 -1.89
C LYS A 213 -12.03 -14.56 -2.40
N PRO A 214 -13.34 -14.40 -2.15
CA PRO A 214 -14.11 -13.27 -2.69
C PRO A 214 -13.71 -11.91 -2.08
N ASN A 215 -13.09 -11.90 -0.91
CA ASN A 215 -12.59 -10.70 -0.22
C ASN A 215 -11.12 -10.35 -0.57
N ILE A 216 -10.53 -10.99 -1.59
CA ILE A 216 -9.18 -10.68 -2.08
C ILE A 216 -9.24 -9.93 -3.40
N TRP A 217 -8.46 -8.86 -3.47
CA TRP A 217 -8.26 -7.97 -4.62
C TRP A 217 -6.78 -7.89 -4.95
N ILE A 218 -6.42 -7.47 -6.15
CA ILE A 218 -5.04 -7.21 -6.55
C ILE A 218 -4.95 -5.79 -7.07
N ASP A 219 -4.00 -4.99 -6.60
CA ASP A 219 -3.63 -3.75 -7.26
C ASP A 219 -2.37 -3.97 -8.13
N LEU A 220 -2.30 -3.26 -9.25
CA LEU A 220 -1.22 -3.42 -10.22
C LEU A 220 -0.13 -2.34 -10.09
N SER A 221 0.02 -1.77 -8.91
CA SER A 221 0.99 -0.71 -8.61
C SER A 221 2.46 -1.20 -8.59
N GLY A 222 3.40 -0.27 -8.50
CA GLY A 222 4.83 -0.55 -8.25
C GLY A 222 5.61 -1.14 -9.41
N TRP A 223 4.95 -1.57 -10.47
CA TRP A 223 5.56 -2.16 -11.65
C TRP A 223 5.08 -1.48 -12.93
N SER A 224 5.99 -1.33 -13.88
CA SER A 224 5.57 -0.88 -15.21
C SER A 224 4.80 -2.01 -15.93
N PRO A 225 3.63 -1.73 -16.52
CA PRO A 225 2.80 -2.73 -17.22
C PRO A 225 3.54 -3.59 -18.25
N LYS A 226 4.59 -3.06 -18.86
CA LYS A 226 5.42 -3.82 -19.81
C LYS A 226 6.13 -5.05 -19.23
N TYR A 227 6.20 -5.15 -17.90
CA TYR A 227 6.82 -6.28 -17.20
C TYR A 227 5.79 -7.23 -16.59
N PHE A 228 4.51 -7.00 -16.81
CA PHE A 228 3.47 -7.86 -16.27
C PHE A 228 3.53 -9.24 -16.94
N PRO A 229 3.44 -10.32 -16.15
CA PRO A 229 3.35 -11.67 -16.69
C PRO A 229 2.09 -11.82 -17.55
N PRO A 230 2.16 -12.55 -18.69
CA PRO A 230 1.00 -12.74 -19.57
C PRO A 230 -0.24 -13.32 -18.86
N GLN A 231 -0.03 -14.21 -17.90
CA GLN A 231 -1.12 -14.79 -17.09
C GLN A 231 -1.83 -13.72 -16.27
N LEU A 232 -1.11 -12.82 -15.63
CA LEU A 232 -1.72 -11.73 -14.87
C LEU A 232 -2.61 -10.86 -15.76
N ILE A 233 -2.13 -10.52 -16.95
CA ILE A 233 -2.89 -9.75 -17.96
C ILE A 233 -4.15 -10.53 -18.37
N GLN A 234 -4.02 -11.82 -18.65
CA GLN A 234 -5.14 -12.68 -19.01
C GLN A 234 -6.23 -12.67 -17.92
N TYR A 235 -5.87 -12.92 -16.66
CA TYR A 235 -6.83 -12.96 -15.57
C TYR A 235 -7.41 -11.57 -15.26
N ALA A 236 -6.62 -10.51 -15.37
CA ALA A 236 -7.08 -9.13 -15.18
C ALA A 236 -8.16 -8.73 -16.21
N ASN A 237 -8.07 -9.26 -17.43
CA ASN A 237 -9.02 -9.00 -18.51
C ASN A 237 -10.21 -9.98 -18.55
N THR A 238 -10.20 -11.00 -17.70
CA THR A 238 -11.24 -12.06 -17.72
C THR A 238 -11.84 -12.27 -16.32
N LEU A 239 -11.41 -13.32 -15.62
CA LEU A 239 -12.05 -13.78 -14.38
C LEU A 239 -11.86 -12.84 -13.19
N LEU A 240 -10.81 -12.02 -13.17
CA LEU A 240 -10.52 -11.06 -12.10
C LEU A 240 -10.80 -9.60 -12.51
N LYS A 241 -11.41 -9.34 -13.67
CA LYS A 241 -11.61 -7.97 -14.19
C LYS A 241 -12.28 -7.01 -13.20
N ASP A 242 -13.14 -7.51 -12.34
CA ASP A 242 -13.88 -6.72 -11.34
C ASP A 242 -13.18 -6.69 -9.98
N ARG A 243 -11.96 -7.27 -9.87
CA ARG A 243 -11.16 -7.33 -8.64
C ARG A 243 -9.71 -6.93 -8.83
N ILE A 244 -9.42 -6.27 -9.95
CA ILE A 244 -8.13 -5.63 -10.23
C ILE A 244 -8.28 -4.12 -10.02
N LEU A 245 -7.33 -3.53 -9.33
CA LEU A 245 -7.32 -2.11 -9.01
C LEU A 245 -6.16 -1.41 -9.72
N PHE A 246 -6.39 -0.16 -10.11
CA PHE A 246 -5.35 0.74 -10.55
C PHE A 246 -4.64 1.34 -9.35
N GLY A 247 -3.32 1.23 -9.33
CA GLY A 247 -2.43 1.89 -8.40
C GLY A 247 -1.12 2.24 -9.10
N SER A 248 -0.52 3.38 -8.78
CA SER A 248 0.76 3.77 -9.39
C SER A 248 1.97 3.42 -8.54
N ASP A 249 1.84 3.41 -7.23
CA ASP A 249 2.94 3.42 -6.26
C ASP A 249 3.72 4.75 -6.28
N TYR A 250 2.97 5.85 -6.46
CA TYR A 250 3.52 7.20 -6.38
C TYR A 250 4.18 7.44 -5.00
N PRO A 251 5.35 8.04 -4.91
CA PRO A 251 6.02 8.84 -5.93
C PRO A 251 6.98 8.06 -6.85
N LEU A 252 7.13 6.74 -6.71
CA LEU A 252 8.08 5.95 -7.49
C LEU A 252 7.69 5.87 -8.97
N ILE A 253 6.41 5.67 -9.26
CA ILE A 253 5.84 5.71 -10.60
C ILE A 253 4.73 6.74 -10.62
N THR A 254 4.72 7.62 -11.63
CA THR A 254 3.62 8.58 -11.76
C THR A 254 2.40 7.93 -12.40
N PRO A 255 1.16 8.32 -11.99
CA PRO A 255 -0.06 7.77 -12.56
C PRO A 255 -0.17 7.96 -14.07
N ASP A 256 0.29 9.11 -14.62
CA ASP A 256 0.32 9.34 -16.08
C ASP A 256 1.15 8.29 -16.81
N ARG A 257 2.35 8.02 -16.29
CA ARG A 257 3.24 7.02 -16.88
C ARG A 257 2.64 5.63 -16.80
N TRP A 258 2.01 5.30 -15.67
CA TRP A 258 1.37 4.01 -15.48
C TRP A 258 0.19 3.85 -16.45
N LEU A 259 -0.71 4.83 -16.52
CA LEU A 259 -1.88 4.81 -17.41
C LEU A 259 -1.48 4.76 -18.89
N LEU A 260 -0.48 5.55 -19.30
CA LEU A 260 0.03 5.50 -20.69
C LEU A 260 0.58 4.12 -21.05
N LEU A 261 1.38 3.52 -20.16
CA LEU A 261 1.96 2.20 -20.40
C LEU A 261 0.90 1.09 -20.35
N SER A 262 -0.16 1.22 -19.56
CA SER A 262 -1.26 0.25 -19.53
C SER A 262 -2.01 0.21 -20.84
N LEU A 263 -2.29 1.37 -21.46
CA LEU A 263 -2.91 1.43 -22.79
C LEU A 263 -2.09 0.74 -23.87
N LEU A 264 -0.76 0.68 -23.71
CA LEU A 264 0.15 0.07 -24.70
C LEU A 264 0.36 -1.44 -24.47
N HIS A 265 0.12 -1.96 -23.28
CA HIS A 265 0.54 -3.30 -22.90
C HIS A 265 -0.53 -4.20 -22.27
N LEU A 266 -1.66 -3.64 -21.83
CA LEU A 266 -2.70 -4.41 -21.14
C LEU A 266 -3.95 -4.70 -21.99
N TRP A 267 -4.13 -4.00 -23.10
CA TRP A 267 -5.33 -4.10 -23.97
C TRP A 267 -5.02 -4.54 -25.40
#